data_f15b07d3b62aed2607a2ccf24c9795e9
#
_entry.id   f15b07d3b62aed2607a2ccf24c9795e9
#
_cell.length_a   1.000
_cell.length_b   1.000
_cell.length_c   1.000
_cell.angle_alpha   90.00
_cell.angle_beta   90.00
_cell.angle_gamma   90.00
#
_symmetry.space_group_name_H-M   'P 1'
#
loop_
_entity.id
_entity.type
_entity.pdbx_description
1 polymer ?
#
loop_
_entity_poly.entity_id
_entity_poly.type
_entity_poly.pdbx_seq_one_letter_code
_entity_poly.pdbx_strand_id
1 'polypeptide(L)'
;MPEKRSYKQVGRVQINLTNKYSHYLLPFFLMVVDYGAILCAETAAYELRNILISNHGELIISELNFFIVWPLIYIILFHLGSLYNRRMQFWRIIARIFKINFYATAALVVMMYASNIAATTSRLFTFLMWVLTFIFMVLFRFVVKKVLAKFHLLEKPILFMGAGKTAKLILKYFQDDAGMDYQFVGYLEDRQPEPEIAKNYTYLGTFADAEKVIAESGLQSVVIMAPGLNDAEVQQLIYRLQPLVKEISYIPDMGSMPLASFDVESLIDGHVVLFKVR
;
A
#
# COMPACT_ATOMS: atom_id res chain seq x y z
N MET A 1 35.17 12.24 7.39
CA MET A 1 33.86 12.63 7.93
C MET A 1 33.10 13.30 6.79
N PRO A 2 31.94 12.82 6.38
CA PRO A 2 31.13 13.53 5.38
C PRO A 2 30.64 14.86 5.99
N GLU A 3 30.72 15.91 5.21
CA GLU A 3 30.37 17.27 5.57
C GLU A 3 28.88 17.36 5.95
N LYS A 4 28.54 17.80 7.16
CA LYS A 4 27.15 18.02 7.61
C LYS A 4 26.50 19.06 6.68
N ARG A 5 25.73 18.62 5.70
CA ARG A 5 24.90 19.55 4.92
C ARG A 5 23.78 20.10 5.83
N SER A 6 23.60 21.39 5.79
CA SER A 6 22.66 22.13 6.64
C SER A 6 21.26 21.54 6.58
N TYR A 7 20.66 21.22 7.74
CA TYR A 7 19.26 20.77 7.93
C TYR A 7 18.23 21.65 7.22
N LYS A 8 18.54 22.92 6.95
CA LYS A 8 17.69 23.82 6.16
C LYS A 8 17.46 23.40 4.72
N GLN A 9 18.29 22.52 4.15
CA GLN A 9 18.06 21.96 2.80
C GLN A 9 17.10 20.76 2.84
N VAL A 10 17.02 20.03 3.96
CA VAL A 10 16.04 18.96 4.17
C VAL A 10 14.63 19.53 4.39
N GLY A 11 14.51 20.67 5.05
CA GLY A 11 13.23 21.39 5.20
C GLY A 11 12.67 21.99 3.90
N ARG A 12 13.44 21.94 2.80
CA ARG A 12 12.99 22.27 1.43
C ARG A 12 12.65 21.03 0.58
N VAL A 13 12.82 19.81 1.05
CA VAL A 13 11.95 18.74 0.55
C VAL A 13 10.56 19.20 0.94
N GLN A 14 9.84 19.76 -0.02
CA GLN A 14 8.48 20.23 0.17
C GLN A 14 7.72 19.07 0.81
N ILE A 15 7.60 19.12 2.16
CA ILE A 15 6.55 18.42 2.86
C ILE A 15 5.32 19.14 2.34
N ASN A 16 4.90 18.75 1.14
CA ASN A 16 3.73 19.29 0.51
C ASN A 16 2.62 19.18 1.54
N LEU A 17 1.93 20.27 1.81
CA LEU A 17 0.76 20.32 2.68
C LEU A 17 -0.29 19.25 2.30
N THR A 18 -0.21 18.71 1.08
CA THR A 18 -0.89 17.49 0.62
C THR A 18 -0.64 16.28 1.52
N ASN A 19 0.49 16.19 2.23
CA ASN A 19 0.81 15.02 3.04
C ASN A 19 -0.05 14.91 4.32
N LYS A 20 -0.56 16.02 4.85
CA LYS A 20 -1.44 16.01 6.04
C LYS A 20 -2.83 15.44 5.74
N TYR A 21 -3.36 15.67 4.54
CA TYR A 21 -4.67 15.21 4.08
C TYR A 21 -4.60 13.94 3.22
N SER A 22 -3.42 13.60 2.71
CA SER A 22 -3.19 12.45 1.85
C SER A 22 -3.64 11.11 2.49
N HIS A 23 -3.57 11.02 3.81
CA HIS A 23 -4.01 9.81 4.54
C HIS A 23 -5.51 9.51 4.39
N TYR A 24 -6.34 10.53 4.25
CA TYR A 24 -7.81 10.39 4.06
C TYR A 24 -8.23 10.55 2.60
N LEU A 25 -7.58 11.46 1.88
CA LEU A 25 -7.94 11.76 0.49
C LEU A 25 -7.57 10.62 -0.46
N LEU A 26 -6.42 9.97 -0.26
CA LEU A 26 -5.99 8.88 -1.11
C LEU A 26 -6.91 7.66 -1.06
N PRO A 27 -7.32 7.14 0.12
CA PRO A 27 -8.31 6.07 0.20
C PRO A 27 -9.63 6.43 -0.45
N PHE A 28 -10.13 7.65 -0.22
CA PHE A 28 -11.37 8.13 -0.83
C PHE A 28 -11.26 8.22 -2.36
N PHE A 29 -10.18 8.77 -2.87
CA PHE A 29 -9.91 8.83 -4.31
C PHE A 29 -9.86 7.43 -4.94
N LEU A 30 -9.18 6.48 -4.28
CA LEU A 30 -9.15 5.10 -4.74
C LEU A 30 -10.53 4.44 -4.73
N MET A 31 -11.40 4.74 -3.76
CA MET A 31 -12.77 4.25 -3.75
C MET A 31 -13.58 4.78 -4.95
N VAL A 32 -13.40 6.06 -5.31
CA VAL A 32 -14.06 6.67 -6.48
C VAL A 32 -13.57 6.01 -7.78
N VAL A 33 -12.27 5.77 -7.89
CA VAL A 33 -11.69 5.07 -9.05
C VAL A 33 -12.22 3.63 -9.15
N ASP A 34 -12.25 2.90 -8.03
CA ASP A 34 -12.76 1.53 -7.98
C ASP A 34 -14.26 1.50 -8.34
N TYR A 35 -15.04 2.47 -7.89
CA TYR A 35 -16.44 2.62 -8.30
C TYR A 35 -16.57 2.76 -9.82
N GLY A 36 -15.76 3.63 -10.43
CA GLY A 36 -15.71 3.77 -11.88
C GLY A 36 -15.28 2.48 -12.60
N ALA A 37 -14.30 1.76 -12.06
CA ALA A 37 -13.85 0.50 -12.61
C ALA A 37 -14.94 -0.58 -12.57
N ILE A 38 -15.73 -0.64 -11.48
CA ILE A 38 -16.84 -1.57 -11.34
C ILE A 38 -17.94 -1.23 -12.36
N LEU A 39 -18.33 0.03 -12.48
CA LEU A 39 -19.32 0.45 -13.47
C LEU A 39 -18.89 0.15 -14.91
N CYS A 40 -17.62 0.37 -15.23
CA CYS A 40 -17.09 -0.01 -16.56
C CYS A 40 -17.13 -1.52 -16.77
N ALA A 41 -16.86 -2.32 -15.74
CA ALA A 41 -16.94 -3.76 -15.80
C ALA A 41 -18.38 -4.27 -15.99
N GLU A 42 -19.33 -3.68 -15.25
CA GLU A 42 -20.76 -4.01 -15.33
C GLU A 42 -21.34 -3.68 -16.71
N THR A 43 -21.04 -2.49 -17.23
CA THR A 43 -21.47 -2.10 -18.58
C THR A 43 -20.85 -2.96 -19.64
N ALA A 44 -19.55 -3.28 -19.54
CA ALA A 44 -18.89 -4.18 -20.47
C ALA A 44 -19.44 -5.60 -20.39
N ALA A 45 -19.77 -6.10 -19.18
CA ALA A 45 -20.40 -7.41 -19.00
C ALA A 45 -21.80 -7.46 -19.62
N TYR A 46 -22.57 -6.39 -19.47
CA TYR A 46 -23.90 -6.25 -20.06
C TYR A 46 -23.84 -6.29 -21.60
N GLU A 47 -22.98 -5.47 -22.20
CA GLU A 47 -22.81 -5.43 -23.65
C GLU A 47 -22.27 -6.75 -24.22
N LEU A 48 -21.24 -7.31 -23.57
CA LEU A 48 -20.64 -8.57 -24.01
C LEU A 48 -21.66 -9.73 -23.94
N ARG A 49 -22.47 -9.78 -22.89
CA ARG A 49 -23.55 -10.76 -22.78
C ARG A 49 -24.57 -10.61 -23.93
N ASN A 50 -24.95 -9.39 -24.26
CA ASN A 50 -25.93 -9.13 -25.33
C ASN A 50 -25.39 -9.54 -26.72
N ILE A 51 -24.09 -9.35 -26.95
CA ILE A 51 -23.42 -9.83 -28.17
C ILE A 51 -23.38 -11.36 -28.24
N LEU A 52 -23.06 -12.02 -27.12
CA LEU A 52 -22.90 -13.48 -27.08
C LEU A 52 -24.23 -14.23 -27.12
N ILE A 53 -25.31 -13.64 -26.61
CA ILE A 53 -26.61 -14.26 -26.48
C ILE A 53 -27.69 -13.34 -27.08
N SER A 54 -27.66 -13.12 -28.38
CA SER A 54 -28.62 -12.26 -29.10
C SER A 54 -30.07 -12.77 -29.11
N ASN A 55 -30.30 -14.04 -28.82
CA ASN A 55 -31.62 -14.70 -28.92
C ASN A 55 -32.36 -14.90 -27.59
N HIS A 56 -31.80 -14.45 -26.45
CA HIS A 56 -32.45 -14.58 -25.13
C HIS A 56 -32.84 -13.20 -24.66
N GLY A 57 -34.07 -13.06 -24.16
CA GLY A 57 -34.73 -11.82 -23.76
C GLY A 57 -33.85 -10.79 -23.05
N GLU A 58 -34.29 -9.55 -23.09
CA GLU A 58 -33.59 -8.41 -22.45
C GLU A 58 -33.34 -8.67 -20.96
N LEU A 59 -32.12 -8.30 -20.50
CA LEU A 59 -31.82 -8.28 -19.07
C LEU A 59 -32.58 -7.12 -18.43
N ILE A 60 -33.54 -7.43 -17.60
CA ILE A 60 -34.30 -6.43 -16.83
C ILE A 60 -33.58 -6.25 -15.48
N ILE A 61 -32.61 -5.35 -15.45
CA ILE A 61 -31.92 -4.98 -14.21
C ILE A 61 -32.38 -3.57 -13.84
N SER A 62 -32.83 -3.40 -12.58
CA SER A 62 -33.16 -2.08 -12.09
C SER A 62 -31.93 -1.16 -12.10
N GLU A 63 -32.07 0.07 -12.58
CA GLU A 63 -31.00 1.07 -12.60
C GLU A 63 -30.40 1.29 -11.22
N LEU A 64 -31.23 1.26 -10.18
CA LEU A 64 -30.77 1.41 -8.80
C LEU A 64 -29.83 0.26 -8.40
N ASN A 65 -30.13 -0.97 -8.78
CA ASN A 65 -29.26 -2.10 -8.50
C ASN A 65 -27.94 -2.01 -9.30
N PHE A 66 -28.02 -1.67 -10.55
CA PHE A 66 -26.86 -1.59 -11.44
C PHE A 66 -25.90 -0.47 -11.05
N PHE A 67 -26.41 0.74 -10.84
CA PHE A 67 -25.54 1.89 -10.58
C PHE A 67 -25.20 2.10 -9.11
N ILE A 68 -25.97 1.59 -8.15
CA ILE A 68 -25.77 1.91 -6.74
C ILE A 68 -25.52 0.67 -5.91
N VAL A 69 -26.46 -0.28 -5.89
CA VAL A 69 -26.44 -1.38 -4.91
C VAL A 69 -25.26 -2.31 -5.15
N TRP A 70 -25.05 -2.76 -6.38
CA TRP A 70 -23.97 -3.69 -6.70
C TRP A 70 -22.57 -3.07 -6.52
N PRO A 71 -22.26 -1.91 -7.10
CA PRO A 71 -20.98 -1.27 -6.86
C PRO A 71 -20.70 -1.01 -5.37
N LEU A 72 -21.74 -0.63 -4.60
CA LEU A 72 -21.60 -0.36 -3.18
C LEU A 72 -21.21 -1.62 -2.39
N ILE A 73 -21.77 -2.78 -2.72
CA ILE A 73 -21.41 -4.06 -2.10
C ILE A 73 -19.92 -4.36 -2.32
N TYR A 74 -19.44 -4.19 -3.54
CA TYR A 74 -18.02 -4.37 -3.84
C TYR A 74 -17.14 -3.42 -3.05
N ILE A 75 -17.46 -2.13 -3.01
CA ILE A 75 -16.69 -1.11 -2.31
C ILE A 75 -16.65 -1.39 -0.80
N ILE A 76 -17.79 -1.75 -0.20
CA ILE A 76 -17.86 -2.11 1.23
C ILE A 76 -16.93 -3.30 1.52
N LEU A 77 -16.97 -4.36 0.71
CA LEU A 77 -16.15 -5.53 0.91
C LEU A 77 -14.66 -5.26 0.64
N PHE A 78 -14.33 -4.40 -0.32
CA PHE A 78 -12.96 -3.94 -0.54
C PHE A 78 -12.45 -3.10 0.64
N HIS A 79 -13.30 -2.28 1.24
CA HIS A 79 -12.96 -1.52 2.43
C HIS A 79 -12.72 -2.43 3.64
N LEU A 80 -13.62 -3.36 3.92
CA LEU A 80 -13.49 -4.36 4.98
C LEU A 80 -12.26 -5.26 4.77
N GLY A 81 -11.93 -5.57 3.51
CA GLY A 81 -10.72 -6.29 3.15
C GLY A 81 -9.42 -5.47 3.26
N SER A 82 -9.47 -4.25 3.83
CA SER A 82 -8.31 -3.36 4.01
C SER A 82 -7.55 -3.04 2.73
N LEU A 83 -8.25 -2.99 1.59
CA LEU A 83 -7.63 -2.74 0.28
C LEU A 83 -7.20 -1.27 0.11
N TYR A 84 -7.74 -0.36 0.93
CA TYR A 84 -7.48 1.08 0.88
C TYR A 84 -6.50 1.58 1.95
N ASN A 85 -6.33 0.82 3.04
CA ASN A 85 -5.62 1.30 4.23
C ASN A 85 -4.19 0.78 4.35
N ARG A 86 -3.81 -0.24 3.57
CA ARG A 86 -2.49 -0.88 3.69
C ARG A 86 -1.69 -0.75 2.40
N ARG A 87 -0.44 -0.32 2.54
CA ARG A 87 0.56 -0.43 1.47
C ARG A 87 1.00 -1.89 1.37
N MET A 88 0.89 -2.47 0.20
CA MET A 88 1.24 -3.86 -0.05
C MET A 88 1.99 -3.99 -1.36
N GLN A 89 2.80 -5.03 -1.45
CA GLN A 89 3.44 -5.45 -2.68
C GLN A 89 2.41 -5.64 -3.80
N PHE A 90 2.77 -5.32 -5.02
CA PHE A 90 1.87 -5.38 -6.17
C PHE A 90 1.16 -6.74 -6.31
N TRP A 91 1.90 -7.84 -6.22
CA TRP A 91 1.33 -9.19 -6.32
C TRP A 91 0.36 -9.54 -5.18
N ARG A 92 0.63 -9.05 -3.99
CA ARG A 92 -0.28 -9.22 -2.83
C ARG A 92 -1.57 -8.43 -3.02
N ILE A 93 -1.52 -7.26 -3.65
CA ILE A 93 -2.72 -6.48 -4.00
C ILE A 93 -3.58 -7.26 -4.99
N ILE A 94 -3.00 -7.81 -6.06
CA ILE A 94 -3.72 -8.60 -7.06
C ILE A 94 -4.40 -9.82 -6.43
N ALA A 95 -3.67 -10.61 -5.64
CA ALA A 95 -4.22 -11.78 -4.95
C ALA A 95 -5.36 -11.39 -3.99
N ARG A 96 -5.24 -10.26 -3.31
CA ARG A 96 -6.27 -9.76 -2.41
C ARG A 96 -7.50 -9.27 -3.18
N ILE A 97 -7.33 -8.52 -4.27
CA ILE A 97 -8.43 -8.13 -5.17
C ILE A 97 -9.17 -9.36 -5.65
N PHE A 98 -8.46 -10.37 -6.15
CA PHE A 98 -9.08 -11.61 -6.62
C PHE A 98 -9.95 -12.28 -5.54
N LYS A 99 -9.38 -12.43 -4.33
CA LYS A 99 -10.09 -13.06 -3.20
C LYS A 99 -11.34 -12.28 -2.79
N ILE A 100 -11.22 -10.96 -2.64
CA ILE A 100 -12.35 -10.13 -2.20
C ILE A 100 -13.40 -10.02 -3.31
N ASN A 101 -12.99 -9.89 -4.57
CA ASN A 101 -13.88 -9.89 -5.73
C ASN A 101 -14.72 -11.17 -5.80
N PHE A 102 -14.11 -12.32 -5.51
CA PHE A 102 -14.83 -13.59 -5.41
C PHE A 102 -15.92 -13.55 -4.31
N TYR A 103 -15.56 -13.08 -3.11
CA TYR A 103 -16.54 -12.98 -2.01
C TYR A 103 -17.62 -11.93 -2.30
N ALA A 104 -17.28 -10.83 -2.94
CA ALA A 104 -18.23 -9.78 -3.32
C ALA A 104 -19.27 -10.32 -4.32
N THR A 105 -18.80 -11.06 -5.34
CA THR A 105 -19.69 -11.68 -6.31
C THR A 105 -20.55 -12.75 -5.66
N ALA A 106 -20.01 -13.57 -4.76
CA ALA A 106 -20.78 -14.56 -4.01
C ALA A 106 -21.88 -13.90 -3.15
N ALA A 107 -21.55 -12.83 -2.44
CA ALA A 107 -22.52 -12.06 -1.66
C ALA A 107 -23.62 -11.45 -2.54
N LEU A 108 -23.23 -10.91 -3.71
CA LEU A 108 -24.16 -10.39 -4.71
C LEU A 108 -25.13 -11.49 -5.19
N VAL A 109 -24.63 -12.68 -5.53
CA VAL A 109 -25.48 -13.81 -5.95
C VAL A 109 -26.47 -14.20 -4.85
N VAL A 110 -26.02 -14.30 -3.60
CA VAL A 110 -26.90 -14.60 -2.47
C VAL A 110 -27.99 -13.54 -2.35
N MET A 111 -27.63 -12.25 -2.45
CA MET A 111 -28.59 -11.14 -2.39
C MET A 111 -29.59 -11.20 -3.55
N MET A 112 -29.14 -11.51 -4.76
CA MET A 112 -30.03 -11.67 -5.92
C MET A 112 -31.07 -12.79 -5.71
N TYR A 113 -30.64 -13.91 -5.12
CA TYR A 113 -31.57 -15.00 -4.78
C TYR A 113 -32.55 -14.57 -3.68
N ALA A 114 -32.08 -13.92 -2.62
CA ALA A 114 -32.92 -13.44 -1.52
C ALA A 114 -33.96 -12.41 -1.98
N SER A 115 -33.62 -11.58 -2.98
CA SER A 115 -34.50 -10.53 -3.53
C SER A 115 -35.38 -11.00 -4.70
N ASN A 116 -35.35 -12.30 -5.05
CA ASN A 116 -36.03 -12.86 -6.25
C ASN A 116 -35.62 -12.25 -7.60
N ILE A 117 -34.49 -11.50 -7.64
CA ILE A 117 -33.93 -10.87 -8.85
C ILE A 117 -33.16 -11.91 -9.69
N ALA A 118 -32.76 -13.01 -9.08
CA ALA A 118 -32.00 -14.07 -9.75
C ALA A 118 -32.71 -14.66 -10.98
N ALA A 119 -34.03 -14.64 -11.02
CA ALA A 119 -34.83 -15.14 -12.16
C ALA A 119 -34.70 -14.25 -13.41
N THR A 120 -34.45 -12.96 -13.23
CA THR A 120 -34.32 -11.97 -14.32
C THR A 120 -32.86 -11.71 -14.71
N THR A 121 -31.89 -12.23 -13.94
CA THR A 121 -30.46 -11.99 -14.18
C THR A 121 -29.82 -13.21 -14.84
N SER A 122 -29.03 -12.95 -15.88
CA SER A 122 -28.33 -14.01 -16.63
C SER A 122 -27.12 -14.53 -15.85
N ARG A 123 -26.97 -15.86 -15.76
CA ARG A 123 -25.79 -16.50 -15.17
C ARG A 123 -24.49 -16.09 -15.88
N LEU A 124 -24.56 -15.97 -17.22
CA LEU A 124 -23.42 -15.52 -18.03
C LEU A 124 -23.04 -14.08 -17.68
N PHE A 125 -24.02 -13.19 -17.50
CA PHE A 125 -23.76 -11.81 -17.07
C PHE A 125 -23.01 -11.78 -15.73
N THR A 126 -23.46 -12.54 -14.74
CA THR A 126 -22.82 -12.59 -13.41
C THR A 126 -21.38 -13.13 -13.50
N PHE A 127 -21.14 -14.13 -14.32
CA PHE A 127 -19.80 -14.66 -14.57
C PHE A 127 -18.90 -13.64 -15.26
N LEU A 128 -19.39 -13.00 -16.33
CA LEU A 128 -18.66 -11.95 -17.04
C LEU A 128 -18.35 -10.75 -16.12
N MET A 129 -19.32 -10.35 -15.34
CA MET A 129 -19.15 -9.29 -14.33
C MET A 129 -18.02 -9.62 -13.35
N TRP A 130 -17.98 -10.84 -12.79
CA TRP A 130 -16.91 -11.28 -11.91
C TRP A 130 -15.52 -11.18 -12.56
N VAL A 131 -15.38 -11.71 -13.80
CA VAL A 131 -14.11 -11.70 -14.52
C VAL A 131 -13.70 -10.28 -14.90
N LEU A 132 -14.61 -9.50 -15.46
CA LEU A 132 -14.33 -8.15 -15.93
C LEU A 132 -14.07 -7.20 -14.77
N THR A 133 -14.78 -7.31 -13.65
CA THR A 133 -14.52 -6.51 -12.44
C THR A 133 -13.08 -6.77 -11.95
N PHE A 134 -12.62 -8.01 -11.92
CA PHE A 134 -11.24 -8.31 -11.55
C PHE A 134 -10.24 -7.64 -12.51
N ILE A 135 -10.45 -7.77 -13.81
CA ILE A 135 -9.55 -7.21 -14.84
C ILE A 135 -9.53 -5.68 -14.75
N PHE A 136 -10.69 -5.03 -14.71
CA PHE A 136 -10.78 -3.58 -14.66
C PHE A 136 -10.20 -3.02 -13.35
N MET A 137 -10.45 -3.67 -12.22
CA MET A 137 -9.88 -3.28 -10.93
C MET A 137 -8.35 -3.29 -10.95
N VAL A 138 -7.73 -4.35 -11.47
CA VAL A 138 -6.28 -4.44 -11.60
C VAL A 138 -5.75 -3.37 -12.55
N LEU A 139 -6.41 -3.22 -13.72
CA LEU A 139 -6.00 -2.25 -14.74
C LEU A 139 -6.09 -0.81 -14.23
N PHE A 140 -7.24 -0.40 -13.67
CA PHE A 140 -7.45 0.94 -13.16
C PHE A 140 -6.48 1.28 -12.02
N ARG A 141 -6.26 0.36 -11.10
CA ARG A 141 -5.29 0.55 -10.03
C ARG A 141 -3.86 0.68 -10.55
N PHE A 142 -3.48 -0.10 -11.55
CA PHE A 142 -2.17 0.03 -12.20
C PHE A 142 -2.01 1.40 -12.85
N VAL A 143 -3.01 1.84 -13.63
CA VAL A 143 -3.00 3.15 -14.29
C VAL A 143 -2.94 4.29 -13.27
N VAL A 144 -3.83 4.27 -12.27
CA VAL A 144 -3.87 5.28 -11.22
C VAL A 144 -2.56 5.35 -10.46
N LYS A 145 -2.00 4.19 -10.09
CA LYS A 145 -0.72 4.14 -9.41
C LYS A 145 0.39 4.79 -10.27
N LYS A 146 0.46 4.46 -11.56
CA LYS A 146 1.44 5.03 -12.48
C LYS A 146 1.28 6.56 -12.62
N VAL A 147 0.04 7.03 -12.68
CA VAL A 147 -0.27 8.47 -12.75
C VAL A 147 0.13 9.18 -11.45
N LEU A 148 -0.27 8.64 -10.29
CA LEU A 148 0.05 9.24 -9.00
C LEU A 148 1.56 9.22 -8.69
N ALA A 149 2.27 8.16 -9.10
CA ALA A 149 3.73 8.08 -8.98
C ALA A 149 4.41 9.18 -9.81
N LYS A 150 3.92 9.47 -11.01
CA LYS A 150 4.45 10.56 -11.85
C LYS A 150 4.32 11.94 -11.20
N PHE A 151 3.31 12.13 -10.36
CA PHE A 151 3.09 13.38 -9.62
C PHE A 151 3.68 13.37 -8.20
N HIS A 152 4.45 12.34 -7.82
CA HIS A 152 5.05 12.18 -6.48
C HIS A 152 4.02 12.25 -5.33
N LEU A 153 2.74 11.98 -5.61
CA LEU A 153 1.65 12.08 -4.64
C LEU A 153 1.55 10.86 -3.70
N LEU A 154 2.18 9.76 -4.07
CA LEU A 154 2.18 8.51 -3.28
C LEU A 154 3.39 8.37 -2.36
N GLU A 155 4.42 9.18 -2.57
CA GLU A 155 5.68 9.06 -1.85
C GLU A 155 5.48 9.39 -0.37
N LYS A 156 5.86 8.46 0.49
CA LYS A 156 5.89 8.64 1.93
C LYS A 156 7.33 8.94 2.34
N PRO A 157 7.62 10.15 2.83
CA PRO A 157 8.97 10.47 3.26
C PRO A 157 9.33 9.66 4.51
N ILE A 158 10.47 8.97 4.46
CA ILE A 158 10.99 8.13 5.52
C ILE A 158 12.43 8.52 5.83
N LEU A 159 12.73 8.62 7.14
CA LEU A 159 14.07 8.66 7.66
C LEU A 159 14.54 7.23 7.95
N PHE A 160 15.75 6.89 7.54
CA PHE A 160 16.31 5.61 7.97
C PHE A 160 17.51 5.78 8.90
N MET A 161 17.59 4.86 9.85
CA MET A 161 18.63 4.79 10.86
C MET A 161 19.42 3.51 10.66
N GLY A 162 20.72 3.68 10.44
CA GLY A 162 21.61 2.62 10.01
C GLY A 162 21.86 2.63 8.49
N ALA A 163 23.11 2.70 8.10
CA ALA A 163 23.56 2.80 6.69
C ALA A 163 24.58 1.71 6.33
N GLY A 164 24.45 0.54 6.94
CA GLY A 164 25.29 -0.64 6.68
C GLY A 164 24.78 -1.53 5.54
N LYS A 165 25.32 -2.73 5.44
CA LYS A 165 24.99 -3.71 4.39
C LYS A 165 23.50 -4.09 4.39
N THR A 166 22.87 -4.24 5.55
CA THR A 166 21.46 -4.52 5.69
C THR A 166 20.61 -3.39 5.09
N ALA A 167 20.96 -2.13 5.38
CA ALA A 167 20.28 -0.98 4.82
C ALA A 167 20.39 -0.95 3.29
N LYS A 168 21.56 -1.25 2.72
CA LYS A 168 21.75 -1.33 1.27
C LYS A 168 20.83 -2.35 0.62
N LEU A 169 20.71 -3.55 1.19
CA LEU A 169 19.83 -4.61 0.66
C LEU A 169 18.37 -4.19 0.71
N ILE A 170 17.94 -3.62 1.82
CA ILE A 170 16.57 -3.17 2.06
C ILE A 170 16.21 -2.01 1.13
N LEU A 171 17.08 -1.01 1.00
CA LEU A 171 16.86 0.13 0.11
C LEU A 171 16.71 -0.31 -1.35
N LYS A 172 17.56 -1.26 -1.79
CA LYS A 172 17.45 -1.86 -3.13
C LYS A 172 16.10 -2.56 -3.31
N TYR A 173 15.67 -3.37 -2.33
CA TYR A 173 14.38 -4.04 -2.37
C TYR A 173 13.20 -3.07 -2.49
N PHE A 174 13.23 -1.96 -1.75
CA PHE A 174 12.20 -0.93 -1.83
C PHE A 174 12.22 -0.15 -3.15
N GLN A 175 13.37 0.00 -3.79
CA GLN A 175 13.49 0.61 -5.12
C GLN A 175 12.93 -0.29 -6.23
N ASP A 176 13.17 -1.60 -6.11
CA ASP A 176 12.74 -2.59 -7.12
C ASP A 176 11.23 -2.91 -7.00
N ASP A 177 10.62 -2.72 -5.83
CA ASP A 177 9.19 -2.97 -5.62
C ASP A 177 8.34 -1.74 -5.94
N ALA A 178 7.78 -1.72 -7.14
CA ALA A 178 6.82 -0.69 -7.57
C ALA A 178 5.56 -0.55 -6.67
N GLY A 179 5.43 -1.37 -5.60
CA GLY A 179 4.32 -1.37 -4.64
C GLY A 179 4.49 -0.46 -3.45
N MET A 180 5.74 -0.17 -3.08
CA MET A 180 6.07 0.51 -1.85
C MET A 180 6.59 1.93 -2.08
N ASP A 181 5.72 2.87 -2.42
CA ASP A 181 6.07 4.26 -2.71
C ASP A 181 6.67 4.99 -1.48
N TYR A 182 7.91 4.62 -1.11
CA TYR A 182 8.68 5.23 -0.04
C TYR A 182 9.75 6.16 -0.61
N GLN A 183 9.80 7.39 -0.10
CA GLN A 183 10.85 8.35 -0.39
C GLN A 183 11.82 8.40 0.79
N PHE A 184 13.01 7.85 0.62
CA PHE A 184 14.06 7.92 1.63
C PHE A 184 14.71 9.30 1.59
N VAL A 185 14.43 10.12 2.61
CA VAL A 185 14.88 11.53 2.67
C VAL A 185 16.35 11.64 3.04
N GLY A 186 16.83 10.76 3.89
CA GLY A 186 18.20 10.73 4.37
C GLY A 186 18.41 9.71 5.47
N TYR A 187 19.62 9.66 6.00
CA TYR A 187 19.98 8.66 7.00
C TYR A 187 20.72 9.23 8.21
N LEU A 188 20.60 8.53 9.32
CA LEU A 188 21.39 8.69 10.52
C LEU A 188 22.30 7.48 10.71
N GLU A 189 23.57 7.72 11.05
CA GLU A 189 24.54 6.65 11.24
C GLU A 189 25.66 7.09 12.18
N ASP A 190 26.03 6.22 13.11
CA ASP A 190 27.15 6.46 14.05
C ASP A 190 28.48 5.94 13.52
N ARG A 191 28.42 5.01 12.56
CA ARG A 191 29.58 4.38 11.96
C ARG A 191 29.78 4.85 10.52
N GLN A 192 30.78 4.28 9.85
CA GLN A 192 31.03 4.56 8.44
C GLN A 192 29.92 3.94 7.57
N PRO A 193 29.19 4.74 6.77
CA PRO A 193 28.14 4.24 5.91
C PRO A 193 28.68 3.45 4.72
N GLU A 194 27.87 2.59 4.14
CA GLU A 194 28.18 1.97 2.85
C GLU A 194 28.36 3.04 1.75
N PRO A 195 29.36 2.93 0.86
CA PRO A 195 29.68 3.96 -0.13
C PRO A 195 28.51 4.30 -1.07
N GLU A 196 27.69 3.33 -1.42
CA GLU A 196 26.50 3.55 -2.28
C GLU A 196 25.44 4.37 -1.56
N ILE A 197 25.25 4.15 -0.25
CA ILE A 197 24.30 4.92 0.55
C ILE A 197 24.80 6.35 0.71
N ALA A 198 26.08 6.52 1.03
CA ALA A 198 26.70 7.83 1.18
C ALA A 198 26.64 8.67 -0.11
N LYS A 199 26.66 8.01 -1.28
CA LYS A 199 26.57 8.67 -2.59
C LYS A 199 25.14 9.10 -2.93
N ASN A 200 24.15 8.27 -2.60
CA ASN A 200 22.76 8.43 -3.08
C ASN A 200 21.83 9.12 -2.08
N TYR A 201 22.19 9.13 -0.80
CA TYR A 201 21.34 9.66 0.27
C TYR A 201 22.09 10.70 1.10
N THR A 202 21.31 11.62 1.69
CA THR A 202 21.86 12.70 2.51
C THR A 202 22.13 12.21 3.93
N TYR A 203 23.35 12.43 4.43
CA TYR A 203 23.70 12.23 5.83
C TYR A 203 23.12 13.34 6.68
N LEU A 204 22.31 12.99 7.69
CA LEU A 204 21.59 13.93 8.55
C LEU A 204 22.17 14.04 9.96
N GLY A 205 22.99 13.11 10.39
CA GLY A 205 23.63 13.11 11.68
C GLY A 205 23.78 11.72 12.29
N THR A 206 24.03 11.68 13.57
CA THR A 206 24.15 10.46 14.38
C THR A 206 22.81 10.02 14.93
N PHE A 207 22.74 8.83 15.55
CA PHE A 207 21.53 8.37 16.25
C PHE A 207 21.13 9.28 17.42
N ALA A 208 22.09 9.98 18.03
CA ALA A 208 21.83 10.99 19.06
C ALA A 208 21.10 12.22 18.51
N ASP A 209 21.27 12.55 17.22
CA ASP A 209 20.62 13.69 16.58
C ASP A 209 19.19 13.38 16.12
N ALA A 210 18.70 12.15 16.28
CA ALA A 210 17.43 11.66 15.71
C ALA A 210 16.22 12.52 16.10
N GLU A 211 16.07 12.83 17.39
CA GLU A 211 14.94 13.63 17.91
C GLU A 211 14.93 15.02 17.28
N LYS A 212 16.10 15.66 17.20
CA LYS A 212 16.26 16.98 16.60
C LYS A 212 15.92 16.97 15.11
N VAL A 213 16.45 15.98 14.37
CA VAL A 213 16.21 15.83 12.94
C VAL A 213 14.72 15.60 12.65
N ILE A 214 14.04 14.77 13.45
CA ILE A 214 12.61 14.50 13.30
C ILE A 214 11.79 15.76 13.63
N ALA A 215 12.09 16.46 14.72
CA ALA A 215 11.38 17.67 15.10
C ALA A 215 11.53 18.80 14.06
N GLU A 216 12.72 18.98 13.50
CA GLU A 216 13.00 20.00 12.50
C GLU A 216 12.47 19.66 11.12
N SER A 217 12.47 18.37 10.74
CA SER A 217 11.99 17.90 9.42
C SER A 217 10.50 17.63 9.38
N GLY A 218 9.83 17.43 10.53
CA GLY A 218 8.41 17.03 10.59
C GLY A 218 8.13 15.63 10.04
N LEU A 219 9.15 14.79 9.89
CA LEU A 219 9.02 13.42 9.41
C LEU A 219 8.21 12.57 10.40
N GLN A 220 7.29 11.77 9.89
CA GLN A 220 6.36 10.98 10.69
C GLN A 220 6.63 9.48 10.63
N SER A 221 7.64 9.06 9.85
CA SER A 221 7.97 7.65 9.66
C SER A 221 9.47 7.45 9.70
N VAL A 222 9.89 6.48 10.50
CA VAL A 222 11.30 6.10 10.70
C VAL A 222 11.45 4.61 10.49
N VAL A 223 12.51 4.21 9.79
CA VAL A 223 12.91 2.81 9.66
C VAL A 223 14.27 2.61 10.30
N ILE A 224 14.36 1.72 11.28
CA ILE A 224 15.60 1.35 11.97
C ILE A 224 16.18 0.11 11.28
N MET A 225 17.34 0.26 10.68
CA MET A 225 18.09 -0.77 9.94
C MET A 225 19.52 -0.89 10.51
N ALA A 226 19.63 -1.00 11.82
CA ALA A 226 20.90 -0.98 12.54
C ALA A 226 21.15 -2.30 13.28
N PRO A 227 21.57 -3.37 12.56
CA PRO A 227 21.81 -4.69 13.16
C PRO A 227 22.96 -4.73 14.18
N GLY A 228 23.76 -3.67 14.23
CA GLY A 228 24.86 -3.54 15.20
C GLY A 228 24.44 -3.02 16.57
N LEU A 229 23.17 -2.65 16.77
CA LEU A 229 22.60 -2.29 18.06
C LEU A 229 22.12 -3.55 18.79
N ASN A 230 22.30 -3.58 20.10
CA ASN A 230 21.70 -4.63 20.91
C ASN A 230 20.21 -4.36 21.17
N ASP A 231 19.47 -5.36 21.63
CA ASP A 231 18.02 -5.26 21.84
C ASP A 231 17.64 -4.12 22.82
N ALA A 232 18.44 -3.88 23.84
CA ALA A 232 18.20 -2.79 24.80
C ALA A 232 18.39 -1.41 24.15
N GLU A 233 19.40 -1.26 23.33
CA GLU A 233 19.64 -0.01 22.58
C GLU A 233 18.51 0.25 21.56
N VAL A 234 18.05 -0.80 20.86
CA VAL A 234 16.91 -0.68 19.93
C VAL A 234 15.64 -0.29 20.68
N GLN A 235 15.34 -0.95 21.81
CA GLN A 235 14.17 -0.61 22.61
C GLN A 235 14.24 0.85 23.13
N GLN A 236 15.39 1.26 23.65
CA GLN A 236 15.57 2.64 24.13
C GLN A 236 15.38 3.65 23.00
N LEU A 237 15.89 3.35 21.81
CA LEU A 237 15.73 4.19 20.63
C LEU A 237 14.25 4.29 20.22
N ILE A 238 13.53 3.17 20.19
CA ILE A 238 12.10 3.13 19.89
C ILE A 238 11.31 3.97 20.90
N TYR A 239 11.54 3.80 22.22
CA TYR A 239 10.86 4.56 23.25
C TYR A 239 11.09 6.07 23.14
N ARG A 240 12.30 6.49 22.77
CA ARG A 240 12.63 7.90 22.55
C ARG A 240 11.92 8.50 21.34
N LEU A 241 11.78 7.73 20.26
CA LEU A 241 11.22 8.20 19.00
C LEU A 241 9.69 8.06 18.92
N GLN A 242 9.10 7.12 19.64
CA GLN A 242 7.66 6.83 19.62
C GLN A 242 6.76 8.06 19.83
N PRO A 243 7.04 9.02 20.74
CA PRO A 243 6.20 10.20 20.90
C PRO A 243 6.32 11.22 19.77
N LEU A 244 7.37 11.12 18.93
CA LEU A 244 7.71 12.10 17.91
C LEU A 244 7.21 11.71 16.51
N VAL A 245 6.99 10.40 16.27
CA VAL A 245 6.65 9.86 14.95
C VAL A 245 5.41 8.98 15.03
N LYS A 246 4.69 8.87 13.92
CA LYS A 246 3.49 8.02 13.84
C LYS A 246 3.80 6.54 13.57
N GLU A 247 4.95 6.28 12.96
CA GLU A 247 5.31 4.93 12.54
C GLU A 247 6.80 4.69 12.70
N ILE A 248 7.13 3.65 13.42
CA ILE A 248 8.49 3.14 13.54
C ILE A 248 8.48 1.70 13.02
N SER A 249 9.32 1.45 12.03
CA SER A 249 9.57 0.09 11.53
C SER A 249 10.98 -0.32 11.94
N TYR A 250 11.10 -1.49 12.54
CA TYR A 250 12.40 -2.07 12.88
C TYR A 250 12.68 -3.28 12.00
N ILE A 251 13.86 -3.33 11.42
CA ILE A 251 14.35 -4.44 10.63
C ILE A 251 15.52 -5.07 11.40
N PRO A 252 15.28 -6.24 12.01
CA PRO A 252 16.33 -6.94 12.75
C PRO A 252 17.43 -7.45 11.82
N ASP A 253 18.56 -7.86 12.39
CA ASP A 253 19.61 -8.50 11.60
C ASP A 253 19.11 -9.85 11.08
N MET A 254 18.98 -9.92 9.78
CA MET A 254 18.54 -11.12 9.08
C MET A 254 19.72 -12.01 8.67
N GLY A 255 20.94 -11.62 9.00
CA GLY A 255 22.15 -12.33 8.60
C GLY A 255 22.24 -12.53 7.09
N SER A 256 22.54 -13.74 6.65
CA SER A 256 22.62 -14.12 5.23
C SER A 256 21.29 -14.63 4.65
N MET A 257 20.18 -14.51 5.37
CA MET A 257 18.90 -15.06 4.94
C MET A 257 18.28 -14.20 3.81
N PRO A 258 17.78 -14.82 2.73
CA PRO A 258 17.16 -14.06 1.63
C PRO A 258 15.82 -13.45 2.06
N LEU A 259 15.67 -12.15 1.90
CA LEU A 259 14.47 -11.37 2.25
C LEU A 259 13.17 -11.89 1.60
N ALA A 260 13.27 -12.55 0.46
CA ALA A 260 12.14 -13.11 -0.26
C ALA A 260 11.44 -14.28 0.48
N SER A 261 12.05 -14.81 1.52
CA SER A 261 11.58 -16.01 2.25
C SER A 261 10.74 -15.71 3.48
N PHE A 262 10.51 -14.43 3.80
CA PHE A 262 9.84 -14.07 5.06
C PHE A 262 8.42 -13.56 4.85
N ASP A 263 7.47 -14.21 5.47
CA ASP A 263 6.17 -13.65 5.79
C ASP A 263 6.19 -13.17 7.25
N VAL A 264 5.92 -11.89 7.45
CA VAL A 264 5.83 -11.28 8.79
C VAL A 264 4.37 -11.31 9.22
N GLU A 265 4.05 -12.13 10.18
CA GLU A 265 2.74 -12.21 10.81
C GLU A 265 2.79 -11.57 12.19
N SER A 266 2.05 -10.50 12.43
CA SER A 266 1.90 -9.94 13.77
C SER A 266 0.79 -10.71 14.52
N LEU A 267 1.22 -11.43 15.57
CA LEU A 267 0.37 -12.19 16.45
C LEU A 267 0.00 -11.38 17.65
N ILE A 268 -0.98 -10.84 17.99
CA ILE A 268 -1.34 -10.11 19.23
C ILE A 268 -0.89 -8.65 19.18
N ASP A 269 -1.76 -7.76 18.75
CA ASP A 269 -1.70 -6.29 18.92
C ASP A 269 -0.31 -5.62 18.85
N GLY A 270 0.54 -6.11 17.93
CA GLY A 270 1.84 -5.51 17.67
C GLY A 270 2.98 -5.92 18.63
N HIS A 271 2.74 -6.82 19.58
CA HIS A 271 3.78 -7.22 20.57
C HIS A 271 4.57 -8.46 20.19
N VAL A 272 4.08 -9.30 19.29
CA VAL A 272 4.78 -10.51 18.83
C VAL A 272 4.81 -10.53 17.30
N VAL A 273 6.02 -10.57 16.77
CA VAL A 273 6.26 -10.69 15.32
C VAL A 273 6.74 -12.10 15.02
N LEU A 274 6.00 -12.86 14.24
CA LEU A 274 6.41 -14.16 13.73
C LEU A 274 7.04 -14.00 12.35
N PHE A 275 8.28 -14.46 12.24
CA PHE A 275 8.97 -14.63 10.96
C PHE A 275 8.70 -16.04 10.44
N LYS A 276 7.89 -16.16 9.41
CA LYS A 276 7.62 -17.44 8.76
C LYS A 276 8.54 -17.57 7.54
N VAL A 277 9.48 -18.50 7.63
CA VAL A 277 10.35 -18.86 6.52
C VAL A 277 9.58 -19.81 5.60
N ARG A 278 9.49 -19.51 4.32
CA ARG A 278 8.95 -20.40 3.28
C ARG A 278 10.06 -21.06 2.50
#